data_109667d95605c038a148adda5a72d129
#
_entry.id   109667d95605c038a148adda5a72d129
#
_cell.length_a   1.000
_cell.length_b   1.000
_cell.length_c   1.000
_cell.angle_alpha   90.00
_cell.angle_beta   90.00
_cell.angle_gamma   90.00
#
_symmetry.space_group_name_H-M   'P 1'
#
loop_
_entity.id
_entity.type
_entity.pdbx_description
1 polymer ?
#
loop_
_entity_poly.entity_id
_entity_poly.type
_entity_poly.pdbx_seq_one_letter_code
_entity_poly.pdbx_strand_id
1 'polypeptide(L)'
;MIAEAALMASGYIGVGKPTTNEYYDLSAIDPLSREYKTFQVKTLKRREDRDDNLVLFAKKGNGEPYGPDEQADYYIGVLIDDGVIPRVFVVENRGISEYWMRETKASERWIELPIALDRSVLTEDYEFNSEKESD
;
A
#
# COMPACT_ATOMS: atom_id res chain seq x y z
N MET A 1 3.57 2.30 -9.53
CA MET A 1 3.77 1.76 -8.18
C MET A 1 2.47 1.19 -7.63
N ILE A 2 2.52 0.06 -6.95
CA ILE A 2 1.29 -0.64 -6.53
C ILE A 2 0.46 0.14 -5.51
N ALA A 3 1.12 0.87 -4.61
CA ALA A 3 0.41 1.68 -3.61
C ALA A 3 -0.42 2.79 -4.26
N GLU A 4 0.11 3.44 -5.30
CA GLU A 4 -0.62 4.44 -6.06
C GLU A 4 -1.86 3.84 -6.71
N ALA A 5 -1.69 2.69 -7.37
CA ALA A 5 -2.78 1.99 -8.03
C ALA A 5 -3.88 1.58 -7.04
N ALA A 6 -3.48 1.12 -5.85
CA ALA A 6 -4.43 0.73 -4.81
C ALA A 6 -5.23 1.93 -4.30
N LEU A 7 -4.59 3.07 -4.09
CA LEU A 7 -5.28 4.29 -3.68
C LEU A 7 -6.26 4.75 -4.75
N MET A 8 -5.84 4.78 -6.02
CA MET A 8 -6.72 5.15 -7.13
C MET A 8 -7.92 4.22 -7.24
N ALA A 9 -7.68 2.91 -7.16
CA ALA A 9 -8.74 1.91 -7.24
C ALA A 9 -9.74 2.02 -6.10
N SER A 10 -9.32 2.57 -4.97
CA SER A 10 -10.16 2.77 -3.78
C SER A 10 -10.87 4.14 -3.79
N GLY A 11 -10.74 4.90 -4.85
CA GLY A 11 -11.45 6.17 -5.01
C GLY A 11 -10.72 7.42 -4.51
N TYR A 12 -9.47 7.29 -4.08
CA TYR A 12 -8.67 8.46 -3.70
C TYR A 12 -8.42 9.35 -4.91
N ILE A 13 -8.48 10.66 -4.69
CA ILE A 13 -8.43 11.67 -5.75
C ILE A 13 -7.07 12.34 -5.74
N GLY A 14 -6.53 12.60 -6.95
CA GLY A 14 -5.29 13.33 -7.10
C GLY A 14 -4.09 12.61 -6.50
N VAL A 15 -4.05 11.29 -6.60
CA VAL A 15 -2.93 10.49 -6.08
C VAL A 15 -1.66 10.84 -6.85
N GLY A 16 -0.61 11.19 -6.14
CA GLY A 16 0.64 11.55 -6.77
C GLY A 16 1.83 11.55 -5.82
N LYS A 17 2.99 11.69 -6.43
CA LYS A 17 4.27 11.82 -5.71
C LYS A 17 4.60 13.29 -5.52
N PRO A 18 5.34 13.65 -4.45
CA PRO A 18 5.81 15.02 -4.31
C PRO A 18 6.80 15.37 -5.42
N THR A 19 6.80 16.62 -5.85
CA THR A 19 7.72 17.12 -6.87
C THR A 19 9.06 17.55 -6.30
N THR A 20 9.13 17.66 -4.98
CA THR A 20 10.34 18.02 -4.26
C THR A 20 10.67 16.95 -3.23
N ASN A 21 11.82 17.09 -2.56
CA ASN A 21 12.25 16.11 -1.56
C ASN A 21 11.45 16.27 -0.26
N GLU A 22 10.30 15.64 -0.20
CA GLU A 22 9.39 15.71 0.95
C GLU A 22 9.53 14.46 1.84
N TYR A 23 8.95 14.54 3.04
CA TYR A 23 8.98 13.45 4.02
C TYR A 23 7.99 12.32 3.71
N TYR A 24 7.09 12.52 2.75
CA TYR A 24 6.09 11.51 2.37
C TYR A 24 6.33 11.02 0.95
N ASP A 25 5.87 9.82 0.67
CA ASP A 25 6.04 9.19 -0.65
C ASP A 25 4.87 9.49 -1.59
N LEU A 26 3.67 9.58 -1.04
CA LEU A 26 2.45 9.82 -1.80
C LEU A 26 1.54 10.79 -1.06
N SER A 27 0.72 11.49 -1.83
CA SER A 27 -0.36 12.31 -1.29
C SER A 27 -1.63 12.08 -2.10
N ALA A 28 -2.78 12.27 -1.47
CA ALA A 28 -4.07 12.10 -2.12
C ALA A 28 -5.17 12.76 -1.28
N ILE A 29 -6.33 12.98 -1.91
CA ILE A 29 -7.52 13.47 -1.23
C ILE A 29 -8.40 12.26 -0.90
N ASP A 30 -8.72 12.10 0.39
CA ASP A 30 -9.61 11.05 0.86
C ASP A 30 -11.01 11.27 0.28
N PRO A 31 -11.62 10.27 -0.36
CA PRO A 31 -12.92 10.44 -1.02
C PRO A 31 -14.07 10.67 -0.06
N LEU A 32 -13.94 10.24 1.19
CA LEU A 32 -15.00 10.37 2.20
C LEU A 32 -14.88 11.68 2.97
N SER A 33 -13.70 11.96 3.53
CA SER A 33 -13.47 13.17 4.33
C SER A 33 -13.22 14.41 3.49
N ARG A 34 -12.82 14.23 2.22
CA ARG A 34 -12.39 15.31 1.33
C ARG A 34 -11.12 16.01 1.80
N GLU A 35 -10.42 15.42 2.74
CA GLU A 35 -9.18 15.98 3.27
C GLU A 35 -7.96 15.47 2.50
N TYR A 36 -6.97 16.34 2.37
CA TYR A 36 -5.66 15.99 1.84
C TYR A 36 -4.90 15.16 2.85
N LYS A 37 -4.36 14.02 2.41
CA LYS A 37 -3.61 13.10 3.26
C LYS A 37 -2.27 12.76 2.66
N THR A 38 -1.29 12.53 3.52
CA THR A 38 0.06 12.12 3.12
C THR A 38 0.33 10.71 3.60
N PHE A 39 1.15 9.97 2.84
CA PHE A 39 1.42 8.56 3.06
C PHE A 39 2.91 8.26 2.93
N GLN A 40 3.42 7.45 3.84
CA GLN A 40 4.72 6.79 3.70
C GLN A 40 4.47 5.35 3.29
N VAL A 41 5.17 4.89 2.25
CA VAL A 41 5.02 3.52 1.76
C VAL A 41 6.12 2.64 2.34
N LYS A 42 5.73 1.54 2.95
CA LYS A 42 6.65 0.57 3.58
C LYS A 42 6.32 -0.84 3.11
N THR A 43 7.34 -1.66 2.94
CA THR A 43 7.13 -3.08 2.70
C THR A 43 6.88 -3.77 4.04
N LEU A 44 5.79 -4.52 4.13
CA LEU A 44 5.51 -5.33 5.29
C LEU A 44 6.45 -6.53 5.32
N LYS A 45 6.88 -6.93 6.49
CA LYS A 45 7.73 -8.10 6.70
C LYS A 45 7.03 -9.13 7.55
N ARG A 46 7.32 -10.40 7.29
CA ARG A 46 6.87 -11.50 8.14
C ARG A 46 7.96 -11.83 9.13
N ARG A 47 7.60 -11.95 10.39
CA ARG A 47 8.54 -12.35 11.44
C ARG A 47 8.24 -13.78 11.86
N GLU A 48 9.08 -14.70 11.40
CA GLU A 48 8.94 -16.13 11.72
C GLU A 48 9.10 -16.41 13.22
N ASP A 49 9.92 -15.63 13.90
CA ASP A 49 10.13 -15.73 15.33
C ASP A 49 8.94 -15.23 16.16
N ARG A 50 7.89 -14.72 15.51
CA ARG A 50 6.68 -14.21 16.16
C ARG A 50 5.43 -14.68 15.43
N ASP A 51 5.33 -16.00 15.22
CA ASP A 51 4.17 -16.64 14.59
C ASP A 51 3.77 -16.06 13.22
N ASP A 52 4.77 -15.68 12.42
CA ASP A 52 4.59 -15.07 11.11
C ASP A 52 3.74 -13.79 11.11
N ASN A 53 3.75 -13.07 12.22
CA ASN A 53 3.07 -11.78 12.28
C ASN A 53 3.66 -10.82 11.26
N LEU A 54 2.78 -9.99 10.70
CA LEU A 54 3.18 -8.91 9.82
C LEU A 54 3.69 -7.75 10.67
N VAL A 55 4.77 -7.13 10.23
CA VAL A 55 5.32 -5.95 10.89
C VAL A 55 5.58 -4.84 9.87
N LEU A 56 5.17 -3.63 10.24
CA LEU A 56 5.52 -2.42 9.53
C LEU A 56 6.49 -1.63 10.40
N PHE A 57 7.69 -1.39 9.87
CA PHE A 57 8.70 -0.58 10.55
C PHE A 57 8.57 0.87 10.11
N ALA A 58 8.08 1.71 11.01
CA ALA A 58 7.92 3.13 10.78
C ALA A 58 9.22 3.88 11.10
N LYS A 59 10.27 3.55 10.37
CA LYS A 59 11.62 4.11 10.56
C LYS A 59 12.18 4.55 9.22
N LYS A 60 13.11 5.50 9.27
CA LYS A 60 13.88 5.91 8.08
C LYS A 60 14.79 4.79 7.61
N GLY A 61 15.29 4.89 6.38
CA GLY A 61 16.21 3.92 5.81
C GLY A 61 17.49 3.70 6.65
N ASN A 62 17.91 4.69 7.44
CA ASN A 62 19.06 4.57 8.34
C ASN A 62 18.71 3.96 9.71
N GLY A 63 17.46 3.57 9.93
CA GLY A 63 17.01 2.97 11.19
C GLY A 63 16.55 3.95 12.25
N GLU A 64 16.66 5.25 11.99
CA GLU A 64 16.21 6.28 12.93
C GLU A 64 14.71 6.52 12.83
N PRO A 65 14.04 6.90 13.93
CA PRO A 65 12.62 7.25 13.88
C PRO A 65 12.40 8.53 13.08
N TYR A 66 11.19 8.70 12.55
CA TYR A 66 10.82 9.95 11.90
C TYR A 66 10.69 11.07 12.93
N GLY A 67 11.25 12.23 12.62
CA GLY A 67 11.15 13.40 13.48
C GLY A 67 9.75 14.03 13.46
N PRO A 68 9.51 15.04 14.35
CA PRO A 68 8.19 15.68 14.43
C PRO A 68 7.72 16.29 13.11
N ASP A 69 8.64 16.78 12.29
CA ASP A 69 8.34 17.40 11.00
C ASP A 69 8.32 16.41 9.84
N GLU A 70 8.46 15.12 10.13
CA GLU A 70 8.55 14.05 9.13
C GLU A 70 7.41 13.02 9.28
N GLN A 71 6.29 13.43 9.86
CA GLN A 71 5.16 12.53 10.15
C GLN A 71 4.13 12.60 9.04
N ALA A 72 4.00 11.52 8.27
CA ALA A 72 2.89 11.35 7.35
C ALA A 72 1.61 11.02 8.12
N ASP A 73 0.46 11.28 7.51
CA ASP A 73 -0.83 10.96 8.14
C ASP A 73 -1.02 9.46 8.29
N TYR A 74 -0.58 8.69 7.28
CA TYR A 74 -0.74 7.25 7.24
C TYR A 74 0.51 6.57 6.72
N TYR A 75 0.66 5.30 7.08
CA TYR A 75 1.58 4.38 6.43
C TYR A 75 0.81 3.49 5.48
N ILE A 76 1.40 3.17 4.34
CA ILE A 76 0.89 2.13 3.45
C ILE A 76 1.84 0.96 3.54
N GLY A 77 1.35 -0.16 4.05
CA GLY A 77 2.10 -1.40 4.13
C GLY A 77 1.79 -2.29 2.93
N VAL A 78 2.81 -2.67 2.18
CA VAL A 78 2.67 -3.55 1.02
C VAL A 78 3.24 -4.91 1.38
N LEU A 79 2.39 -5.94 1.33
CA LEU A 79 2.80 -7.32 1.56
C LEU A 79 3.01 -7.99 0.21
N ILE A 80 4.25 -8.41 -0.04
CA ILE A 80 4.64 -9.06 -1.29
C ILE A 80 5.11 -10.47 -0.97
N ASP A 81 4.35 -11.47 -1.44
CA ASP A 81 4.73 -12.88 -1.38
C ASP A 81 4.90 -13.40 -2.79
N ASP A 82 5.86 -14.30 -3.00
CA ASP A 82 6.14 -14.88 -4.31
C ASP A 82 4.93 -15.63 -4.87
N GLY A 83 4.56 -15.31 -6.10
CA GLY A 83 3.48 -15.98 -6.80
C GLY A 83 2.07 -15.60 -6.35
N VAL A 84 1.95 -14.61 -5.47
CA VAL A 84 0.67 -14.15 -4.95
C VAL A 84 0.49 -12.66 -5.27
N ILE A 85 -0.76 -12.25 -5.50
CA ILE A 85 -1.08 -10.83 -5.72
C ILE A 85 -0.71 -10.06 -4.44
N PRO A 86 0.07 -8.97 -4.55
CA PRO A 86 0.40 -8.15 -3.40
C PRO A 86 -0.85 -7.61 -2.68
N ARG A 87 -0.74 -7.50 -1.37
CA ARG A 87 -1.81 -6.92 -0.54
C ARG A 87 -1.34 -5.56 -0.02
N VAL A 88 -2.25 -4.60 0.03
CA VAL A 88 -1.94 -3.22 0.42
C VAL A 88 -2.84 -2.82 1.59
N PHE A 89 -2.22 -2.35 2.67
CA PHE A 89 -2.93 -1.94 3.88
C PHE A 89 -2.60 -0.50 4.23
N VAL A 90 -3.61 0.26 4.66
CA VAL A 90 -3.43 1.60 5.21
C VAL A 90 -3.43 1.49 6.73
N VAL A 91 -2.39 2.03 7.34
CA VAL A 91 -2.18 2.01 8.79
C VAL A 91 -2.09 3.44 9.28
N GLU A 92 -2.94 3.79 10.25
CA GLU A 92 -2.92 5.13 10.83
C GLU A 92 -1.59 5.37 11.56
N ASN A 93 -0.98 6.53 11.31
CA ASN A 93 0.22 6.93 12.04
C ASN A 93 -0.14 7.33 13.47
N ARG A 94 0.32 6.56 14.45
CA ARG A 94 0.10 6.80 15.87
C ARG A 94 1.37 7.19 16.60
N GLY A 95 2.41 7.56 15.86
CA GLY A 95 3.67 8.00 16.43
C GLY A 95 4.55 6.90 17.01
N ILE A 96 4.26 5.64 16.71
CA ILE A 96 5.07 4.51 17.16
C ILE A 96 5.95 4.00 16.03
N SER A 97 7.01 3.28 16.36
CA SER A 97 8.01 2.85 15.37
C SER A 97 7.75 1.49 14.77
N GLU A 98 6.88 0.69 15.35
CA GLU A 98 6.56 -0.65 14.88
C GLU A 98 5.06 -0.92 15.00
N TYR A 99 4.45 -1.45 13.93
CA TYR A 99 3.05 -1.83 13.90
C TYR A 99 2.99 -3.33 13.60
N TRP A 100 2.41 -4.09 14.52
CA TRP A 100 2.35 -5.55 14.44
C TRP A 100 0.92 -6.01 14.25
N MET A 101 0.74 -7.03 13.41
CA MET A 101 -0.58 -7.58 13.16
C MET A 101 -0.48 -9.04 12.71
N ARG A 102 -1.38 -9.88 13.22
CA ARG A 102 -1.57 -11.20 12.62
C ARG A 102 -2.18 -11.03 11.26
N GLU A 103 -1.70 -11.80 10.28
CA GLU A 103 -2.21 -11.68 8.91
C GLU A 103 -3.72 -11.87 8.83
N THR A 104 -4.26 -12.83 9.61
CA THR A 104 -5.69 -13.11 9.66
C THR A 104 -6.52 -11.97 10.22
N LYS A 105 -5.91 -11.03 10.92
CA LYS A 105 -6.58 -9.87 11.51
C LYS A 105 -6.27 -8.56 10.79
N ALA A 106 -5.36 -8.58 9.84
CA ALA A 106 -4.88 -7.36 9.19
C ALA A 106 -6.00 -6.59 8.50
N SER A 107 -6.88 -7.27 7.78
CA SER A 107 -8.00 -6.62 7.09
C SER A 107 -9.07 -6.08 8.03
N GLU A 108 -9.10 -6.54 9.28
CA GLU A 108 -10.05 -6.05 10.29
C GLU A 108 -9.52 -4.83 11.04
N ARG A 109 -8.21 -4.80 11.29
CA ARG A 109 -7.58 -3.77 12.14
C ARG A 109 -6.88 -2.68 11.34
N TRP A 110 -6.30 -3.04 10.21
CA TRP A 110 -5.79 -2.12 9.22
C TRP A 110 -6.80 -2.05 8.10
N ILE A 111 -6.75 -1.01 7.29
CA ILE A 111 -7.65 -0.89 6.15
C ILE A 111 -6.97 -1.52 4.95
N GLU A 112 -7.50 -2.63 4.48
CA GLU A 112 -6.98 -3.27 3.26
C GLU A 112 -7.59 -2.60 2.03
N LEU A 113 -6.72 -2.14 1.11
CA LEU A 113 -7.14 -1.59 -0.17
C LEU A 113 -7.19 -2.72 -1.20
N PRO A 114 -8.35 -2.95 -1.82
CA PRO A 114 -8.48 -4.05 -2.78
C PRO A 114 -7.68 -3.78 -4.05
N ILE A 115 -6.97 -4.81 -4.51
CA ILE A 115 -6.35 -4.82 -5.84
C ILE A 115 -6.89 -6.07 -6.52
N ALA A 116 -7.75 -5.87 -7.50
CA ALA A 116 -8.28 -6.97 -8.30
C ALA A 116 -7.54 -7.00 -9.63
N LEU A 117 -6.74 -8.05 -9.84
CA LEU A 117 -6.13 -8.34 -11.12
C LEU A 117 -6.70 -9.67 -11.61
N ASP A 118 -7.58 -9.58 -12.57
CA ASP A 118 -8.05 -10.78 -13.27
C ASP A 118 -7.06 -11.08 -14.39
N ARG A 119 -6.14 -11.99 -14.11
CA ARG A 119 -5.09 -12.36 -15.05
C ARG A 119 -5.61 -13.12 -16.26
N SER A 120 -6.75 -13.77 -16.15
CA SER A 120 -7.33 -14.48 -17.27
C SER A 120 -7.72 -13.52 -18.39
N VAL A 121 -8.22 -12.35 -18.04
CA VAL A 121 -8.54 -11.31 -19.03
C VAL A 121 -7.28 -10.85 -19.76
N LEU A 122 -6.17 -10.72 -19.04
CA LEU A 122 -4.93 -10.21 -19.64
C LEU A 122 -4.21 -11.26 -20.49
N THR A 123 -4.29 -12.53 -20.13
CA THR A 123 -3.49 -13.58 -20.79
C THR A 123 -4.26 -14.34 -21.85
N GLU A 124 -5.48 -14.78 -21.57
CA GLU A 124 -6.26 -15.63 -22.47
C GLU A 124 -7.20 -14.82 -23.33
N ASP A 125 -8.04 -14.02 -22.70
CA ASP A 125 -9.10 -13.30 -23.42
C ASP A 125 -8.54 -12.21 -24.31
N TYR A 126 -7.51 -11.53 -23.88
CA TYR A 126 -6.87 -10.49 -24.68
C TYR A 126 -6.22 -11.08 -25.93
N GLU A 127 -5.46 -12.16 -25.81
CA GLU A 127 -4.83 -12.82 -26.95
C GLU A 127 -5.84 -13.40 -27.91
N PHE A 128 -6.90 -14.00 -27.39
CA PHE A 128 -7.97 -14.56 -28.18
C PHE A 128 -8.71 -13.47 -28.95
N ASN A 129 -8.99 -12.33 -28.34
CA ASN A 129 -9.64 -11.20 -29.01
C ASN A 129 -8.72 -10.59 -30.06
N SER A 130 -7.44 -10.52 -29.83
CA SER A 130 -6.46 -10.06 -30.82
C SER A 130 -6.45 -10.96 -32.05
N GLU A 131 -6.48 -12.25 -31.87
CA GLU A 131 -6.55 -13.20 -32.99
C GLU A 131 -7.85 -13.06 -33.78
N LYS A 132 -8.98 -12.84 -33.10
CA LYS A 132 -10.24 -12.61 -33.78
C LYS A 132 -10.25 -11.32 -34.59
N GLU A 133 -9.64 -10.27 -34.08
CA GLU A 133 -9.56 -8.99 -34.78
C GLU A 133 -8.68 -9.08 -36.01
N SER A 134 -7.71 -9.96 -36.03
CA SER A 134 -6.82 -10.15 -37.18
C SER A 134 -7.45 -10.94 -38.31
N ASP A 135 -8.54 -11.59 -38.07
CA ASP A 135 -9.31 -12.33 -39.08
C ASP A 135 -10.29 -11.40 -39.81
#